data_52fef20e3d0b3f8e62b6d20c5c733c88
#
_entry.id   52fef20e3d0b3f8e62b6d20c5c733c88
#
_cell.length_a   1.000
_cell.length_b   1.000
_cell.length_c   1.000
_cell.angle_alpha   90.00
_cell.angle_beta   90.00
_cell.angle_gamma   90.00
#
_symmetry.space_group_name_H-M   'P 1'
#
loop_
_entity.id
_entity.type
_entity.pdbx_description
1 polymer ?
#
loop_
_entity_poly.entity_id
_entity_poly.type
_entity_poly.pdbx_seq_one_letter_code
_entity_poly.pdbx_strand_id
1 'polypeptide(L)'
;DVYKRQAIIVGLKYILFKKGLAAAPFWSTNLFHAIREKDMPEIQVFMTPMCFKEEKDNWSMSLDNLLNFGSLFFSRGKKAFPGLHFQINLLRPKSTGSVKLKSSNPNDELNINPNWFIDPSDMEDMIEGMKHTREVLSKPSLAKIVSEELLPGKKIKSDQDLKESVRNHVQTGHHPASTCAMGSSNNKMAVLDNQLKVRGIDNLRVVDASSFPDMISGNINASVIMLAEKASDMILKN
;
A
#
# COMPACT_ATOMS: atom_id res chain seq x y z
N ASP A 1 29.61 -3.26 -18.36
CA ASP A 1 28.30 -2.83 -17.88
C ASP A 1 28.34 -2.68 -16.34
N VAL A 2 28.35 -1.44 -15.86
CA VAL A 2 28.52 -1.08 -14.45
C VAL A 2 27.42 -1.72 -13.57
N TYR A 3 26.21 -1.77 -14.07
CA TYR A 3 25.07 -2.33 -13.34
C TYR A 3 25.18 -3.84 -13.12
N LYS A 4 25.67 -4.59 -14.09
CA LYS A 4 25.89 -6.03 -13.92
C LYS A 4 26.95 -6.34 -12.87
N ARG A 5 28.04 -5.54 -12.85
CA ARG A 5 29.08 -5.66 -11.82
C ARG A 5 28.52 -5.34 -10.43
N GLN A 6 27.74 -4.28 -10.30
CA GLN A 6 27.12 -3.92 -9.02
C GLN A 6 26.15 -4.99 -8.53
N ALA A 7 25.31 -5.55 -9.41
CA ALA A 7 24.40 -6.63 -9.06
C ALA A 7 25.14 -7.88 -8.54
N ILE A 8 26.24 -8.26 -9.20
CA ILE A 8 27.10 -9.39 -8.76
C ILE A 8 27.69 -9.10 -7.37
N ILE A 9 28.23 -7.89 -7.16
CA ILE A 9 28.83 -7.49 -5.87
C ILE A 9 27.77 -7.49 -4.76
N VAL A 10 26.58 -6.96 -5.02
CA VAL A 10 25.46 -6.95 -4.05
C VAL A 10 25.03 -8.38 -3.73
N GLY A 11 24.90 -9.25 -4.75
CA GLY A 11 24.56 -10.66 -4.57
C GLY A 11 25.61 -11.41 -3.76
N LEU A 12 26.90 -11.30 -4.11
CA LEU A 12 28.00 -11.92 -3.37
C LEU A 12 28.07 -11.42 -1.93
N LYS A 13 27.92 -10.13 -1.70
CA LYS A 13 27.91 -9.54 -0.35
C LYS A 13 26.76 -10.09 0.50
N TYR A 14 25.59 -10.31 -0.10
CA TYR A 14 24.48 -10.95 0.61
C TYR A 14 24.72 -12.43 0.89
N ILE A 15 25.18 -13.19 -0.11
CA ILE A 15 25.42 -14.63 0.05
C ILE A 15 26.48 -14.90 1.14
N LEU A 16 27.60 -14.17 1.08
CA LEU A 16 28.74 -14.40 1.97
C LEU A 16 28.56 -13.78 3.36
N PHE A 17 27.95 -12.60 3.46
CA PHE A 17 27.94 -11.82 4.69
C PHE A 17 26.52 -11.51 5.21
N LYS A 18 25.46 -11.85 4.46
CA LYS A 18 24.06 -11.49 4.79
C LYS A 18 23.86 -9.97 5.02
N LYS A 19 24.62 -9.15 4.30
CA LYS A 19 24.64 -7.68 4.45
C LYS A 19 24.49 -6.99 3.09
N GLY A 20 24.18 -5.68 3.12
CA GLY A 20 24.07 -4.83 1.94
C GLY A 20 22.64 -4.68 1.43
N LEU A 21 22.47 -4.10 0.24
CA LEU A 21 21.17 -3.77 -0.34
C LEU A 21 20.24 -4.98 -0.48
N ALA A 22 20.77 -6.17 -0.79
CA ALA A 22 19.95 -7.38 -0.89
C ALA A 22 19.48 -7.93 0.47
N ALA A 23 20.00 -7.42 1.59
CA ALA A 23 19.56 -7.75 2.94
C ALA A 23 18.55 -6.73 3.51
N ALA A 24 18.41 -5.58 2.86
CA ALA A 24 17.49 -4.53 3.30
C ALA A 24 16.08 -4.80 2.77
N PRO A 25 15.03 -4.49 3.54
CA PRO A 25 13.67 -4.51 3.02
C PRO A 25 13.53 -3.49 1.89
N PHE A 26 12.69 -3.80 0.91
CA PHE A 26 12.49 -2.97 -0.28
C PHE A 26 11.99 -1.55 0.09
N TRP A 27 11.10 -1.45 1.06
CA TRP A 27 10.62 -0.21 1.66
C TRP A 27 11.30 0.01 3.02
N SER A 28 12.56 0.46 2.98
CA SER A 28 13.36 0.63 4.19
C SER A 28 13.12 1.97 4.91
N THR A 29 12.48 2.92 4.24
CA THR A 29 12.22 4.25 4.78
C THR A 29 10.75 4.59 4.67
N ASN A 30 10.20 5.05 5.79
CA ASN A 30 8.81 5.47 5.92
C ASN A 30 8.74 6.86 6.53
N LEU A 31 7.78 7.65 6.05
CA LEU A 31 7.40 8.92 6.65
C LEU A 31 5.93 8.83 7.02
N PHE A 32 5.58 9.30 8.21
CA PHE A 32 4.20 9.48 8.65
C PHE A 32 3.93 10.96 8.79
N HIS A 33 2.87 11.44 8.18
CA HIS A 33 2.48 12.85 8.19
C HIS A 33 1.08 12.99 8.75
N ALA A 34 0.97 13.80 9.80
CA ALA A 34 -0.29 14.17 10.43
C ALA A 34 -0.75 15.50 9.84
N ILE A 35 -1.96 15.51 9.28
CA ILE A 35 -2.57 16.70 8.69
C ILE A 35 -3.36 17.47 9.73
N ARG A 36 -4.16 16.77 10.55
CA ARG A 36 -5.09 17.38 11.51
C ARG A 36 -4.63 17.24 12.94
N GLU A 37 -4.35 16.01 13.37
CA GLU A 37 -3.98 15.70 14.76
C GLU A 37 -2.57 15.14 14.82
N LYS A 38 -1.70 15.82 15.58
CA LYS A 38 -0.25 15.53 15.64
C LYS A 38 0.09 14.05 15.86
N ASP A 39 -0.68 13.36 16.69
CA ASP A 39 -0.40 11.98 17.09
C ASP A 39 -1.19 10.94 16.27
N MET A 40 -1.94 11.39 15.26
CA MET A 40 -2.79 10.54 14.42
C MET A 40 -2.54 10.81 12.92
N PRO A 41 -1.42 10.34 12.36
CA PRO A 41 -1.10 10.61 10.96
C PRO A 41 -2.14 10.01 10.01
N GLU A 42 -2.53 10.79 9.02
CA GLU A 42 -3.43 10.39 7.94
C GLU A 42 -2.67 9.79 6.76
N ILE A 43 -1.39 10.16 6.61
CA ILE A 43 -0.56 9.80 5.44
C ILE A 43 0.64 8.97 5.90
N GLN A 44 0.90 7.89 5.16
CA GLN A 44 2.17 7.17 5.18
C GLN A 44 2.83 7.27 3.80
N VAL A 45 4.12 7.58 3.75
CA VAL A 45 4.90 7.60 2.52
C VAL A 45 6.01 6.56 2.61
N PHE A 46 5.98 5.59 1.71
CA PHE A 46 7.09 4.66 1.50
C PHE A 46 8.09 5.24 0.52
N MET A 47 9.36 5.09 0.81
CA MET A 47 10.41 5.42 -0.14
C MET A 47 11.13 4.16 -0.61
N THR A 48 11.29 4.05 -1.92
CA THR A 48 12.12 3.03 -2.57
C THR A 48 13.24 3.70 -3.34
N PRO A 49 14.51 3.27 -3.17
CA PRO A 49 15.67 3.90 -3.81
C PRO A 49 15.89 3.42 -5.25
N MET A 50 14.82 3.27 -6.03
CA MET A 50 14.88 2.93 -7.46
C MET A 50 13.59 3.34 -8.17
N CYS A 51 13.68 3.61 -9.46
CA CYS A 51 12.56 3.84 -10.36
C CYS A 51 12.53 2.81 -11.48
N PHE A 52 11.32 2.55 -12.00
CA PHE A 52 11.11 1.66 -13.14
C PHE A 52 10.43 2.45 -14.26
N LYS A 53 10.92 2.30 -15.48
CA LYS A 53 10.28 2.88 -16.67
C LYS A 53 9.48 1.79 -17.39
N GLU A 54 8.19 2.03 -17.58
CA GLU A 54 7.36 1.22 -18.47
C GLU A 54 7.43 1.73 -19.91
N GLU A 55 7.23 0.83 -20.89
CA GLU A 55 7.31 1.18 -22.33
C GLU A 55 6.24 2.18 -22.79
N LYS A 56 5.20 2.43 -21.99
CA LYS A 56 4.08 3.32 -22.30
C LYS A 56 4.03 4.59 -21.43
N ASP A 57 5.17 5.12 -21.00
CA ASP A 57 5.26 6.29 -20.12
C ASP A 57 4.48 6.19 -18.78
N ASN A 58 3.96 5.02 -18.46
CA ASN A 58 3.34 4.74 -17.17
C ASN A 58 4.40 4.36 -16.15
N TRP A 59 4.63 5.28 -15.22
CA TRP A 59 5.50 5.07 -14.07
C TRP A 59 4.71 4.33 -13.00
N SER A 60 4.64 3.00 -13.07
CA SER A 60 3.99 2.23 -12.02
C SER A 60 4.96 1.21 -11.42
N MET A 61 4.94 1.12 -10.10
CA MET A 61 5.44 -0.06 -9.38
C MET A 61 4.29 -1.05 -9.24
N SER A 62 3.99 -1.81 -10.28
CA SER A 62 3.09 -2.95 -10.14
C SER A 62 3.81 -4.10 -9.42
N LEU A 63 3.05 -4.97 -8.77
CA LEU A 63 3.56 -6.20 -8.16
C LEU A 63 4.36 -7.04 -9.17
N ASP A 64 3.97 -7.01 -10.45
CA ASP A 64 4.68 -7.66 -11.55
C ASP A 64 6.09 -7.11 -11.75
N ASN A 65 6.31 -5.82 -11.51
CA ASN A 65 7.63 -5.21 -11.56
C ASN A 65 8.52 -5.68 -10.40
N LEU A 66 7.91 -5.90 -9.25
CA LEU A 66 8.58 -6.43 -8.06
C LEU A 66 8.95 -7.91 -8.25
N LEU A 67 8.04 -8.70 -8.79
CA LEU A 67 8.24 -10.13 -9.06
C LEU A 67 9.24 -10.34 -10.22
N ASN A 68 9.35 -9.39 -11.15
CA ASN A 68 10.36 -9.35 -12.20
C ASN A 68 11.71 -8.78 -11.73
N PHE A 69 11.98 -8.76 -10.42
CA PHE A 69 13.28 -8.33 -9.88
C PHE A 69 14.45 -9.08 -10.54
N GLY A 70 14.24 -10.32 -10.99
CA GLY A 70 15.17 -11.05 -11.83
C GLY A 70 15.48 -10.36 -13.16
N SER A 71 14.60 -9.53 -13.71
CA SER A 71 14.83 -8.77 -14.97
C SER A 71 15.88 -7.67 -14.83
N LEU A 72 16.16 -7.21 -13.60
CA LEU A 72 17.30 -6.33 -13.29
C LEU A 72 18.63 -6.98 -13.66
N PHE A 73 18.70 -8.31 -13.61
CA PHE A 73 19.90 -9.10 -13.90
C PHE A 73 19.96 -9.57 -15.36
N PHE A 74 18.83 -9.77 -16.02
CA PHE A 74 18.73 -10.45 -17.32
C PHE A 74 18.01 -9.64 -18.39
N SER A 75 18.24 -8.39 -18.55
CA SER A 75 17.90 -7.50 -19.71
C SER A 75 16.61 -7.76 -20.53
N ARG A 76 15.67 -8.55 -20.04
CA ARG A 76 14.37 -8.82 -20.67
C ARG A 76 13.28 -8.25 -19.77
N GLY A 77 12.92 -6.99 -19.95
CA GLY A 77 11.86 -6.33 -19.20
C GLY A 77 12.15 -4.89 -18.84
N LYS A 78 11.35 -4.33 -17.97
CA LYS A 78 11.37 -2.93 -17.52
C LYS A 78 12.74 -2.54 -16.96
N LYS A 79 13.33 -1.49 -17.49
CA LYS A 79 14.66 -1.01 -17.05
C LYS A 79 14.49 -0.22 -15.75
N ALA A 80 15.03 -0.74 -14.65
CA ALA A 80 15.27 0.05 -13.46
C ALA A 80 16.36 1.08 -13.71
N PHE A 81 16.23 2.27 -13.16
CA PHE A 81 17.24 3.31 -13.23
C PHE A 81 17.38 4.00 -11.85
N PRO A 82 18.50 4.69 -11.61
CA PRO A 82 18.70 5.43 -10.36
C PRO A 82 17.61 6.48 -10.17
N GLY A 83 16.93 6.41 -9.04
CA GLY A 83 15.86 7.35 -8.70
C GLY A 83 15.25 7.02 -7.35
N LEU A 84 14.31 7.85 -6.91
CA LEU A 84 13.54 7.66 -5.70
C LEU A 84 12.06 7.55 -6.08
N HIS A 85 11.41 6.52 -5.60
CA HIS A 85 9.95 6.37 -5.74
C HIS A 85 9.31 6.58 -4.38
N PHE A 86 8.30 7.46 -4.33
CA PHE A 86 7.52 7.75 -3.13
C PHE A 86 6.09 7.29 -3.35
N GLN A 87 5.68 6.27 -2.61
CA GLN A 87 4.31 5.79 -2.59
C GLN A 87 3.59 6.42 -1.41
N ILE A 88 2.60 7.26 -1.71
CA ILE A 88 1.79 7.99 -0.73
C ILE A 88 0.53 7.17 -0.47
N ASN A 89 0.27 6.85 0.78
CA ASN A 89 -0.85 6.01 1.18
C ASN A 89 -1.71 6.75 2.22
N LEU A 90 -3.03 6.68 2.05
CA LEU A 90 -3.99 7.06 3.08
C LEU A 90 -4.04 5.97 4.15
N LEU A 91 -3.85 6.35 5.41
CA LEU A 91 -3.92 5.41 6.53
C LEU A 91 -5.34 5.17 7.03
N ARG A 92 -6.19 6.17 6.91
CA ARG A 92 -7.58 6.14 7.40
C ARG A 92 -8.54 6.74 6.38
N PRO A 93 -8.69 6.09 5.20
CA PRO A 93 -9.64 6.56 4.20
C PRO A 93 -11.06 6.48 4.75
N LYS A 94 -11.89 7.47 4.45
CA LYS A 94 -13.32 7.48 4.76
C LYS A 94 -14.15 6.85 3.64
N SER A 95 -13.62 6.83 2.45
CA SER A 95 -14.24 6.13 1.31
C SER A 95 -14.33 4.66 1.59
N THR A 96 -15.49 4.08 1.34
CA THR A 96 -15.74 2.65 1.49
C THR A 96 -16.21 2.04 0.18
N GLY A 97 -15.70 0.86 -0.12
CA GLY A 97 -16.07 0.08 -1.28
C GLY A 97 -17.03 -1.06 -0.96
N SER A 98 -17.17 -1.97 -1.90
CA SER A 98 -17.97 -3.18 -1.71
C SER A 98 -17.43 -4.36 -2.49
N VAL A 99 -17.66 -5.56 -1.94
CA VAL A 99 -17.45 -6.85 -2.62
C VAL A 99 -18.80 -7.54 -2.67
N LYS A 100 -19.28 -7.88 -3.87
CA LYS A 100 -20.59 -8.47 -4.09
C LYS A 100 -20.50 -9.68 -5.02
N LEU A 101 -21.41 -10.63 -4.84
CA LEU A 101 -21.59 -11.71 -5.80
C LEU A 101 -22.15 -11.13 -7.11
N LYS A 102 -21.64 -11.62 -8.23
CA LYS A 102 -22.15 -11.26 -9.56
C LYS A 102 -23.39 -12.12 -9.90
N SER A 103 -23.38 -13.37 -9.48
CA SER A 103 -24.48 -14.33 -9.66
C SER A 103 -24.45 -15.40 -8.57
N SER A 104 -25.32 -16.40 -8.66
CA SER A 104 -25.31 -17.59 -7.80
C SER A 104 -24.28 -18.64 -8.21
N ASN A 105 -23.63 -18.50 -9.35
CA ASN A 105 -22.56 -19.39 -9.80
C ASN A 105 -21.25 -19.07 -9.05
N PRO A 106 -20.69 -20.00 -8.22
CA PRO A 106 -19.49 -19.75 -7.44
C PRO A 106 -18.20 -19.55 -8.28
N ASN A 107 -18.25 -19.88 -9.58
CA ASN A 107 -17.12 -19.69 -10.50
C ASN A 107 -17.11 -18.31 -11.16
N ASP A 108 -18.16 -17.52 -11.00
CA ASP A 108 -18.18 -16.16 -11.54
C ASP A 108 -17.30 -15.24 -10.69
N GLU A 109 -16.61 -14.33 -11.38
CA GLU A 109 -15.80 -13.29 -10.71
C GLU A 109 -16.67 -12.42 -9.80
N LEU A 110 -16.09 -12.00 -8.68
CA LEU A 110 -16.76 -11.07 -7.77
C LEU A 110 -16.85 -9.68 -8.38
N ASN A 111 -17.92 -8.96 -8.06
CA ASN A 111 -18.00 -7.53 -8.34
C ASN A 111 -17.31 -6.78 -7.20
N ILE A 112 -16.07 -6.35 -7.45
CA ILE A 112 -15.24 -5.61 -6.50
C ILE A 112 -15.24 -4.14 -6.93
N ASN A 113 -15.83 -3.29 -6.10
CA ASN A 113 -15.79 -1.84 -6.29
C ASN A 113 -15.06 -1.17 -5.12
N PRO A 114 -13.80 -0.71 -5.30
CA PRO A 114 -13.06 -0.02 -4.25
C PRO A 114 -13.65 1.35 -3.88
N ASN A 115 -14.35 1.99 -4.82
CA ASN A 115 -15.04 3.27 -4.63
C ASN A 115 -14.11 4.38 -4.09
N TRP A 116 -12.85 4.40 -4.56
CA TRP A 116 -11.82 5.34 -4.11
C TRP A 116 -12.29 6.81 -4.28
N PHE A 117 -11.98 7.63 -3.28
CA PHE A 117 -12.27 9.07 -3.28
C PHE A 117 -13.75 9.43 -3.41
N ILE A 118 -14.68 8.54 -3.01
CA ILE A 118 -16.11 8.91 -2.93
C ILE A 118 -16.32 9.93 -1.80
N ASP A 119 -15.57 9.84 -0.72
CA ASP A 119 -15.45 10.92 0.25
C ASP A 119 -14.38 11.92 -0.24
N PRO A 120 -14.76 13.20 -0.48
CA PRO A 120 -13.82 14.20 -1.00
C PRO A 120 -12.60 14.45 -0.11
N SER A 121 -12.72 14.26 1.22
CA SER A 121 -11.62 14.49 2.16
C SER A 121 -10.44 13.55 1.93
N ASP A 122 -10.67 12.34 1.40
CA ASP A 122 -9.60 11.41 1.05
C ASP A 122 -8.72 11.96 -0.08
N MET A 123 -9.33 12.63 -1.05
CA MET A 123 -8.59 13.29 -2.13
C MET A 123 -7.82 14.51 -1.61
N GLU A 124 -8.39 15.26 -0.70
CA GLU A 124 -7.72 16.42 -0.07
C GLU A 124 -6.49 15.95 0.73
N ASP A 125 -6.63 14.90 1.52
CA ASP A 125 -5.54 14.31 2.28
C ASP A 125 -4.41 13.77 1.36
N MET A 126 -4.79 13.12 0.25
CA MET A 126 -3.81 12.65 -0.74
C MET A 126 -3.02 13.81 -1.35
N ILE A 127 -3.69 14.91 -1.72
CA ILE A 127 -3.04 16.10 -2.26
C ILE A 127 -2.11 16.74 -1.23
N GLU A 128 -2.51 16.80 0.02
CA GLU A 128 -1.67 17.32 1.10
C GLU A 128 -0.43 16.44 1.30
N GLY A 129 -0.58 15.12 1.29
CA GLY A 129 0.52 14.17 1.34
C GLY A 129 1.52 14.36 0.18
N MET A 130 1.03 14.65 -1.03
CA MET A 130 1.88 14.96 -2.19
C MET A 130 2.65 16.27 -2.00
N LYS A 131 1.98 17.33 -1.54
CA LYS A 131 2.61 18.63 -1.26
C LYS A 131 3.67 18.51 -0.19
N HIS A 132 3.36 17.80 0.90
CA HIS A 132 4.31 17.55 1.98
C HIS A 132 5.54 16.75 1.51
N THR A 133 5.33 15.72 0.70
CA THR A 133 6.44 14.94 0.11
C THR A 133 7.34 15.83 -0.74
N ARG A 134 6.77 16.71 -1.57
CA ARG A 134 7.53 17.70 -2.35
C ARG A 134 8.32 18.67 -1.45
N GLU A 135 7.71 19.12 -0.36
CA GLU A 135 8.39 19.98 0.62
C GLU A 135 9.59 19.27 1.23
N VAL A 136 9.44 18.02 1.69
CA VAL A 136 10.54 17.20 2.23
C VAL A 136 11.66 17.06 1.21
N LEU A 137 11.34 16.77 -0.06
CA LEU A 137 12.32 16.63 -1.14
C LEU A 137 13.04 17.96 -1.48
N SER A 138 12.42 19.09 -1.21
CA SER A 138 13.02 20.42 -1.42
C SER A 138 14.05 20.82 -0.38
N LYS A 139 14.15 20.10 0.75
CA LYS A 139 15.10 20.41 1.81
C LYS A 139 16.56 20.22 1.34
N PRO A 140 17.51 21.03 1.79
CA PRO A 140 18.86 21.07 1.24
C PRO A 140 19.61 19.73 1.19
N SER A 141 19.32 18.82 2.13
CA SER A 141 19.93 17.47 2.17
C SER A 141 19.48 16.58 1.01
N LEU A 142 18.21 16.65 0.61
CA LEU A 142 17.62 15.83 -0.45
C LEU A 142 17.68 16.53 -1.81
N ALA A 143 17.50 17.84 -1.85
CA ALA A 143 17.56 18.63 -3.08
C ALA A 143 18.91 18.52 -3.83
N LYS A 144 19.98 18.14 -3.13
CA LYS A 144 21.30 17.89 -3.75
C LYS A 144 21.37 16.62 -4.59
N ILE A 145 20.51 15.66 -4.32
CA ILE A 145 20.51 14.33 -4.98
C ILE A 145 19.33 14.12 -5.89
N VAL A 146 18.28 14.96 -5.78
CA VAL A 146 17.09 14.91 -6.63
C VAL A 146 17.25 15.88 -7.78
N SER A 147 17.36 15.39 -9.00
CA SER A 147 17.52 16.23 -10.21
C SER A 147 16.19 16.77 -10.71
N GLU A 148 15.18 15.88 -10.82
CA GLU A 148 13.87 16.24 -11.33
C GLU A 148 12.78 15.32 -10.76
N GLU A 149 11.53 15.81 -10.77
CA GLU A 149 10.33 15.05 -10.50
C GLU A 149 9.77 14.53 -11.83
N LEU A 150 9.67 13.22 -11.95
CA LEU A 150 9.20 12.54 -13.16
C LEU A 150 7.68 12.40 -13.17
N LEU A 151 7.09 12.01 -12.02
CA LEU A 151 5.66 11.82 -11.84
C LEU A 151 5.22 12.49 -10.52
N PRO A 152 4.18 13.33 -10.53
CA PRO A 152 3.40 13.82 -11.67
C PRO A 152 4.16 14.81 -12.56
N GLY A 153 5.35 15.27 -12.14
CA GLY A 153 6.20 16.20 -12.87
C GLY A 153 6.03 17.66 -12.43
N LYS A 154 7.11 18.42 -12.53
CA LYS A 154 7.21 19.82 -12.03
C LYS A 154 6.15 20.80 -12.58
N LYS A 155 5.53 20.48 -13.73
CA LYS A 155 4.51 21.33 -14.34
C LYS A 155 3.14 21.21 -13.65
N ILE A 156 2.90 20.07 -13.01
CA ILE A 156 1.67 19.77 -12.29
C ILE A 156 1.73 20.40 -10.90
N LYS A 157 1.08 21.57 -10.73
CA LYS A 157 1.18 22.38 -9.51
C LYS A 157 -0.18 22.71 -8.88
N SER A 158 -1.22 22.90 -9.72
CA SER A 158 -2.54 23.21 -9.19
C SER A 158 -3.16 22.00 -8.51
N ASP A 159 -4.00 22.23 -7.51
CA ASP A 159 -4.72 21.15 -6.84
C ASP A 159 -5.59 20.37 -7.82
N GLN A 160 -6.13 21.02 -8.84
CA GLN A 160 -6.93 20.37 -9.87
C GLN A 160 -6.08 19.40 -10.71
N ASP A 161 -4.89 19.81 -11.15
CA ASP A 161 -3.98 18.97 -11.92
C ASP A 161 -3.45 17.80 -11.07
N LEU A 162 -3.19 18.05 -9.78
CA LEU A 162 -2.80 17.01 -8.83
C LEU A 162 -3.91 15.97 -8.64
N LYS A 163 -5.17 16.42 -8.48
CA LYS A 163 -6.33 15.53 -8.38
C LYS A 163 -6.48 14.64 -9.61
N GLU A 164 -6.29 15.21 -10.79
CA GLU A 164 -6.33 14.45 -12.05
C GLU A 164 -5.19 13.42 -12.10
N SER A 165 -3.98 13.83 -11.75
CA SER A 165 -2.84 12.91 -11.65
C SER A 165 -3.11 11.76 -10.67
N VAL A 166 -3.67 12.05 -9.49
CA VAL A 166 -4.03 11.01 -8.52
C VAL A 166 -5.03 10.03 -9.12
N ARG A 167 -6.11 10.51 -9.76
CA ARG A 167 -7.11 9.62 -10.39
C ARG A 167 -6.52 8.70 -11.44
N ASN A 168 -5.54 9.19 -12.20
CA ASN A 168 -4.90 8.42 -13.28
C ASN A 168 -3.87 7.40 -12.78
N HIS A 169 -3.33 7.57 -11.56
CA HIS A 169 -2.22 6.74 -11.07
C HIS A 169 -2.51 6.05 -9.73
N VAL A 170 -3.70 6.24 -9.16
CA VAL A 170 -4.07 5.57 -7.91
C VAL A 170 -4.08 4.06 -8.09
N GLN A 171 -3.55 3.37 -7.10
CA GLN A 171 -3.52 1.91 -7.03
C GLN A 171 -3.87 1.45 -5.62
N THR A 172 -4.21 0.18 -5.49
CA THR A 172 -4.39 -0.43 -4.17
C THR A 172 -3.07 -0.47 -3.41
N GLY A 173 -3.12 -0.15 -2.11
CA GLY A 173 -2.00 -0.39 -1.18
C GLY A 173 -1.88 -1.85 -0.72
N HIS A 174 -2.68 -2.76 -1.30
CA HIS A 174 -2.74 -4.20 -0.94
C HIS A 174 -3.12 -4.47 0.52
N HIS A 175 -3.87 -3.57 1.13
CA HIS A 175 -4.36 -3.70 2.50
C HIS A 175 -5.90 -3.60 2.58
N PRO A 176 -6.68 -4.37 1.75
CA PRO A 176 -8.13 -4.38 1.88
C PRO A 176 -8.54 -4.98 3.24
N ALA A 177 -9.56 -4.40 3.86
CA ALA A 177 -10.02 -4.81 5.18
C ALA A 177 -11.54 -4.60 5.33
N SER A 178 -12.12 -5.08 6.42
CA SER A 178 -13.45 -4.73 6.91
C SER A 178 -14.65 -5.22 6.08
N THR A 179 -14.48 -6.10 5.09
CA THR A 179 -15.60 -6.64 4.29
C THR A 179 -16.47 -7.64 5.05
N CYS A 180 -15.97 -8.22 6.15
CA CYS A 180 -16.69 -9.07 7.10
C CYS A 180 -16.55 -8.51 8.52
N ALA A 181 -16.72 -7.21 8.71
CA ALA A 181 -16.39 -6.51 9.95
C ALA A 181 -17.04 -7.13 11.19
N MET A 182 -16.23 -7.26 12.27
CA MET A 182 -16.77 -7.56 13.59
C MET A 182 -17.41 -6.31 14.19
N GLY A 183 -18.37 -6.50 15.09
CA GLY A 183 -18.98 -5.37 15.78
C GLY A 183 -19.90 -5.78 16.91
N SER A 184 -20.43 -4.78 17.63
CA SER A 184 -21.39 -4.99 18.70
C SER A 184 -22.74 -5.53 18.16
N SER A 185 -23.56 -6.12 19.05
CA SER A 185 -24.90 -6.62 18.67
C SER A 185 -25.84 -5.53 18.12
N ASN A 186 -25.58 -4.27 18.48
CA ASN A 186 -26.35 -3.12 18.00
C ASN A 186 -25.94 -2.66 16.60
N ASN A 187 -24.79 -3.08 16.09
CA ASN A 187 -24.35 -2.77 14.74
C ASN A 187 -24.96 -3.80 13.75
N LYS A 188 -26.01 -3.40 13.04
CA LYS A 188 -26.70 -4.22 12.04
C LYS A 188 -25.83 -4.60 10.84
N MET A 189 -24.74 -3.85 10.58
CA MET A 189 -23.81 -4.12 9.48
C MET A 189 -22.69 -5.09 9.89
N ALA A 190 -22.54 -5.38 11.21
CA ALA A 190 -21.52 -6.30 11.66
C ALA A 190 -21.84 -7.74 11.23
N VAL A 191 -20.93 -8.32 10.46
CA VAL A 191 -21.01 -9.73 10.00
C VAL A 191 -20.61 -10.68 11.12
N LEU A 192 -19.64 -10.27 11.95
CA LEU A 192 -19.06 -11.11 13.00
C LEU A 192 -19.35 -10.54 14.39
N ASP A 193 -19.38 -11.45 15.37
CA ASP A 193 -19.33 -11.10 16.78
C ASP A 193 -17.87 -10.87 17.25
N ASN A 194 -17.69 -10.62 18.56
CA ASN A 194 -16.39 -10.42 19.18
C ASN A 194 -15.54 -11.70 19.32
N GLN A 195 -16.10 -12.85 18.98
CA GLN A 195 -15.42 -14.14 18.90
C GLN A 195 -15.15 -14.55 17.45
N LEU A 196 -15.33 -13.63 16.50
CA LEU A 196 -15.15 -13.84 15.05
C LEU A 196 -16.11 -14.87 14.45
N LYS A 197 -17.23 -15.18 15.15
CA LYS A 197 -18.29 -16.07 14.64
C LYS A 197 -19.20 -15.28 13.72
N VAL A 198 -19.57 -15.90 12.59
CA VAL A 198 -20.53 -15.32 11.64
C VAL A 198 -21.92 -15.31 12.27
N ARG A 199 -22.55 -14.15 12.31
CA ARG A 199 -23.90 -13.99 12.87
C ARG A 199 -24.93 -14.72 12.05
N GLY A 200 -25.78 -15.52 12.70
CA GLY A 200 -26.84 -16.28 12.05
C GLY A 200 -26.41 -17.55 11.34
N ILE A 201 -25.13 -17.94 11.44
CA ILE A 201 -24.61 -19.19 10.91
C ILE A 201 -23.78 -19.88 11.99
N ASP A 202 -24.17 -21.13 12.32
CA ASP A 202 -23.46 -21.91 13.32
C ASP A 202 -22.14 -22.47 12.77
N ASN A 203 -21.15 -22.60 13.65
CA ASN A 203 -19.86 -23.23 13.38
C ASN A 203 -19.01 -22.58 12.26
N LEU A 204 -19.26 -21.30 11.94
CA LEU A 204 -18.49 -20.53 10.96
C LEU A 204 -17.80 -19.34 11.61
N ARG A 205 -16.53 -19.16 11.29
CA ARG A 205 -15.72 -17.97 11.65
C ARG A 205 -15.02 -17.40 10.44
N VAL A 206 -14.70 -16.10 10.51
CA VAL A 206 -13.81 -15.43 9.56
C VAL A 206 -12.67 -14.82 10.36
N VAL A 207 -11.41 -15.17 10.00
CA VAL A 207 -10.21 -14.82 10.76
C VAL A 207 -9.15 -14.29 9.80
N ASP A 208 -9.37 -13.10 9.29
CA ASP A 208 -8.44 -12.39 8.40
C ASP A 208 -8.69 -10.87 8.48
N ALA A 209 -8.04 -10.08 7.63
CA ALA A 209 -8.18 -8.63 7.61
C ALA A 209 -9.62 -8.16 7.34
N SER A 210 -10.47 -8.98 6.71
CA SER A 210 -11.88 -8.63 6.46
C SER A 210 -12.68 -8.48 7.75
N SER A 211 -12.23 -9.11 8.84
CA SER A 211 -12.89 -9.06 10.15
C SER A 211 -12.61 -7.80 10.97
N PHE A 212 -11.64 -6.97 10.57
CA PHE A 212 -11.40 -5.71 11.26
C PHE A 212 -12.64 -4.80 11.21
N PRO A 213 -12.98 -4.11 12.33
CA PRO A 213 -14.11 -3.20 12.34
C PRO A 213 -13.89 -1.96 11.49
N ASP A 214 -12.62 -1.57 11.29
CA ASP A 214 -12.20 -0.40 10.51
C ASP A 214 -10.77 -0.59 10.03
N MET A 215 -10.29 0.30 9.14
CA MET A 215 -8.93 0.30 8.63
C MET A 215 -7.91 0.57 9.74
N ILE A 216 -6.88 -0.26 9.80
CA ILE A 216 -5.74 -0.06 10.69
C ILE A 216 -4.86 1.07 10.16
N SER A 217 -4.44 1.99 11.06
CA SER A 217 -3.54 3.10 10.71
C SER A 217 -2.10 2.64 10.50
N GLY A 218 -1.85 1.85 9.46
CA GLY A 218 -0.54 1.30 9.12
C GLY A 218 -0.64 -0.01 8.34
N ASN A 219 0.49 -0.70 8.21
CA ASN A 219 0.55 -2.00 7.56
C ASN A 219 -0.18 -3.06 8.40
N ILE A 220 -1.14 -3.75 7.80
CA ILE A 220 -2.08 -4.63 8.51
C ILE A 220 -1.51 -5.98 8.93
N ASN A 221 -0.36 -6.41 8.41
CA ASN A 221 0.16 -7.77 8.60
C ASN A 221 0.34 -8.15 10.08
N ALA A 222 0.95 -7.28 10.88
CA ALA A 222 1.15 -7.55 12.30
C ALA A 222 -0.19 -7.71 13.05
N SER A 223 -1.17 -6.88 12.71
CA SER A 223 -2.51 -6.94 13.29
C SER A 223 -3.27 -8.19 12.85
N VAL A 224 -3.09 -8.65 11.61
CA VAL A 224 -3.67 -9.92 11.12
C VAL A 224 -3.07 -11.11 11.86
N ILE A 225 -1.76 -11.14 12.05
CA ILE A 225 -1.10 -12.21 12.83
C ILE A 225 -1.63 -12.21 14.27
N MET A 226 -1.69 -11.07 14.93
CA MET A 226 -2.23 -10.95 16.29
C MET A 226 -3.67 -11.45 16.38
N LEU A 227 -4.51 -11.09 15.38
CA LEU A 227 -5.90 -11.56 15.32
C LEU A 227 -5.98 -13.08 15.15
N ALA A 228 -5.14 -13.67 14.29
CA ALA A 228 -5.08 -15.10 14.05
C ALA A 228 -4.66 -15.89 15.30
N GLU A 229 -3.64 -15.42 16.02
CA GLU A 229 -3.21 -16.00 17.30
C GLU A 229 -4.34 -15.94 18.35
N LYS A 230 -5.00 -14.78 18.46
CA LYS A 230 -6.14 -14.64 19.36
C LYS A 230 -7.31 -15.55 19.02
N ALA A 231 -7.60 -15.70 17.71
CA ALA A 231 -8.66 -16.58 17.23
C ALA A 231 -8.32 -18.05 17.48
N SER A 232 -7.08 -18.45 17.32
CA SER A 232 -6.62 -19.82 17.63
C SER A 232 -6.90 -20.16 19.09
N ASP A 233 -6.58 -19.25 20.01
CA ASP A 233 -6.90 -19.40 21.43
C ASP A 233 -8.41 -19.54 21.69
N MET A 234 -9.23 -18.76 20.98
CA MET A 234 -10.69 -18.83 21.11
C MET A 234 -11.27 -20.17 20.58
N ILE A 235 -10.66 -20.74 19.55
CA ILE A 235 -11.09 -22.02 18.96
C ILE A 235 -10.70 -23.18 19.87
N LEU A 236 -9.50 -23.16 20.41
CA LEU A 236 -8.98 -24.24 21.27
C LEU A 236 -9.63 -24.30 22.67
N LYS A 237 -10.21 -23.19 23.15
CA LYS A 237 -10.87 -23.09 24.47
C LYS A 237 -12.39 -23.34 24.42
N ASN A 238 -12.97 -23.49 23.22
CA ASN A 238 -14.33 -23.91 23.01
C ASN A 238 -14.37 -25.36 22.55
#